data_52534de24ba9adf533ef89727ca57ee7
#
_entry.id   52534de24ba9adf533ef89727ca57ee7
#
_cell.length_a   1.000
_cell.length_b   1.000
_cell.length_c   1.000
_cell.angle_alpha   90.00
_cell.angle_beta   90.00
_cell.angle_gamma   90.00
#
_symmetry.space_group_name_H-M   'P 1'
#
loop_
_entity.id
_entity.type
_entity.pdbx_description
1 polymer ?
#
loop_
_entity_poly.entity_id
_entity_poly.type
_entity_poly.pdbx_seq_one_letter_code
_entity_poly.pdbx_strand_id
1 'polypeptide(L)'
;VAKKAAVAAAPRRVLLKLSGEGLCREGGRGYDPEAVRSLAQEIAGLPLSGIQTAIVVGGGNLVRGRDLPGDVVERTAADAAGMLATISNSVVLAAALRTAGARSRILTAIPMPDVADPFTADRARSALEDGEVLVLGGGTGRPYFTTDTAAALRALEVGAELLLKATTVDGVYDRDPRKGKGAKRFDTLSFDEVLERRLGVMDQTAFTLCRDNALPIVVFSLRPMGNLSRAAAGQPVGTRIG
;
A
#
# COMPACT_ATOMS: atom_id res chain seq x y z
N VAL A 1 -24.40 26.43 -9.09
CA VAL A 1 -23.03 26.81 -9.50
C VAL A 1 -22.11 25.82 -8.82
N ALA A 2 -21.64 24.79 -9.56
CA ALA A 2 -20.72 23.78 -9.05
C ALA A 2 -19.38 24.47 -8.72
N LYS A 3 -18.96 24.46 -7.44
CA LYS A 3 -17.62 24.85 -7.04
C LYS A 3 -16.63 23.90 -7.73
N LYS A 4 -15.86 24.43 -8.68
CA LYS A 4 -14.68 23.75 -9.24
C LYS A 4 -13.78 23.39 -8.06
N ALA A 5 -13.65 22.11 -7.74
CA ALA A 5 -12.69 21.65 -6.74
C ALA A 5 -11.30 22.13 -7.18
N ALA A 6 -10.64 22.88 -6.33
CA ALA A 6 -9.25 23.28 -6.56
C ALA A 6 -8.43 22.00 -6.71
N VAL A 7 -7.70 21.87 -7.80
CA VAL A 7 -6.75 20.79 -8.01
C VAL A 7 -5.70 20.95 -6.90
N ALA A 8 -5.71 20.05 -5.92
CA ALA A 8 -4.69 20.03 -4.89
C ALA A 8 -3.32 19.88 -5.55
N ALA A 9 -2.30 20.56 -5.03
CA ALA A 9 -0.93 20.38 -5.51
C ALA A 9 -0.56 18.89 -5.44
N ALA A 10 0.24 18.42 -6.40
CA ALA A 10 0.71 17.03 -6.38
C ALA A 10 1.47 16.75 -5.07
N PRO A 11 1.21 15.62 -4.39
CA PRO A 11 1.89 15.31 -3.14
C PRO A 11 3.37 15.09 -3.40
N ARG A 12 4.22 15.61 -2.52
CA ARG A 12 5.67 15.40 -2.59
C ARG A 12 6.08 14.02 -2.08
N ARG A 13 5.37 13.48 -1.09
CA ARG A 13 5.65 12.19 -0.45
C ARG A 13 4.39 11.35 -0.35
N VAL A 14 4.47 10.12 -0.86
CA VAL A 14 3.37 9.17 -0.83
C VAL A 14 3.78 7.87 -0.15
N LEU A 15 2.80 7.22 0.48
CA LEU A 15 2.95 5.82 0.88
C LEU A 15 2.03 4.96 0.02
N LEU A 16 2.61 4.00 -0.67
CA LEU A 16 1.91 3.00 -1.48
C LEU A 16 1.70 1.72 -0.67
N LYS A 17 0.46 1.35 -0.45
CA LYS A 17 0.10 0.03 0.07
C LYS A 17 -0.23 -0.91 -1.08
N LEU A 18 0.53 -1.98 -1.19
CA LEU A 18 0.35 -3.03 -2.18
C LEU A 18 -0.19 -4.31 -1.53
N SER A 19 -1.12 -4.99 -2.18
CA SER A 19 -1.37 -6.41 -1.87
C SER A 19 -0.21 -7.25 -2.41
N GLY A 20 0.19 -8.31 -1.69
CA GLY A 20 1.13 -9.29 -2.22
C GLY A 20 0.66 -9.92 -3.54
N GLU A 21 -0.65 -9.94 -3.77
CA GLU A 21 -1.26 -10.39 -5.04
C GLU A 21 -0.83 -9.55 -6.26
N GLY A 22 -0.35 -8.32 -6.04
CA GLY A 22 0.25 -7.51 -7.11
C GLY A 22 1.58 -8.04 -7.64
N LEU A 23 2.22 -8.98 -6.94
CA LEU A 23 3.47 -9.62 -7.32
C LEU A 23 3.28 -10.99 -7.99
N CYS A 24 2.04 -11.46 -8.14
CA CYS A 24 1.73 -12.75 -8.77
C CYS A 24 0.68 -12.59 -9.87
N ARG A 25 0.45 -13.69 -10.63
CA ARG A 25 -0.68 -13.74 -11.57
C ARG A 25 -2.00 -13.63 -10.83
N GLU A 26 -3.00 -13.09 -11.50
CA GLU A 26 -4.34 -12.99 -10.94
C GLU A 26 -4.83 -14.34 -10.42
N GLY A 27 -5.27 -14.39 -9.15
CA GLY A 27 -5.66 -15.61 -8.45
C GLY A 27 -4.52 -16.59 -8.12
N GLY A 28 -3.26 -16.24 -8.47
CA GLY A 28 -2.09 -17.08 -8.25
C GLY A 28 -1.44 -16.94 -6.87
N ARG A 29 -0.35 -17.67 -6.67
CA ARG A 29 0.55 -17.60 -5.50
C ARG A 29 2.00 -17.45 -5.97
N GLY A 30 2.88 -17.07 -5.04
CA GLY A 30 4.30 -16.86 -5.32
C GLY A 30 4.55 -15.57 -6.08
N TYR A 31 5.46 -15.63 -7.05
CA TYR A 31 5.87 -14.48 -7.86
C TYR A 31 5.64 -14.76 -9.35
N ASP A 32 5.12 -13.78 -10.05
CA ASP A 32 5.12 -13.75 -11.52
C ASP A 32 6.17 -12.74 -11.99
N PRO A 33 7.18 -13.18 -12.77
CA PRO A 33 8.27 -12.29 -13.19
C PRO A 33 7.80 -11.05 -13.95
N GLU A 34 6.74 -11.17 -14.76
CA GLU A 34 6.23 -10.06 -15.54
C GLU A 34 5.46 -9.06 -14.68
N ALA A 35 4.64 -9.55 -13.72
CA ALA A 35 3.95 -8.69 -12.75
C ALA A 35 4.95 -7.91 -11.90
N VAL A 36 6.01 -8.58 -11.40
CA VAL A 36 7.05 -7.94 -10.61
C VAL A 36 7.81 -6.90 -11.44
N ARG A 37 8.19 -7.22 -12.68
CA ARG A 37 8.91 -6.31 -13.59
C ARG A 37 8.08 -5.06 -13.89
N SER A 38 6.85 -5.24 -14.34
CA SER A 38 5.96 -4.14 -14.72
C SER A 38 5.67 -3.21 -13.54
N LEU A 39 5.41 -3.76 -12.35
CA LEU A 39 5.18 -2.98 -11.14
C LEU A 39 6.45 -2.19 -10.75
N ALA A 40 7.62 -2.84 -10.78
CA ALA A 40 8.88 -2.18 -10.44
C ALA A 40 9.22 -1.04 -11.40
N GLN A 41 8.97 -1.20 -12.70
CA GLN A 41 9.16 -0.16 -13.71
C GLN A 41 8.25 1.06 -13.46
N GLU A 42 6.97 0.84 -13.14
CA GLU A 42 6.04 1.93 -12.85
C GLU A 42 6.44 2.68 -11.57
N ILE A 43 6.82 1.97 -10.51
CA ILE A 43 7.29 2.58 -9.27
C ILE A 43 8.60 3.34 -9.48
N ALA A 44 9.55 2.79 -10.25
CA ALA A 44 10.83 3.43 -10.52
C ALA A 44 10.70 4.78 -11.25
N GLY A 45 9.59 5.02 -11.92
CA GLY A 45 9.26 6.29 -12.55
C GLY A 45 8.85 7.41 -11.58
N LEU A 46 8.40 7.09 -10.37
CA LEU A 46 7.88 8.07 -9.42
C LEU A 46 8.96 9.04 -8.90
N PRO A 47 10.15 8.59 -8.48
CA PRO A 47 11.23 9.50 -8.08
C PRO A 47 11.69 10.44 -9.20
N LEU A 48 11.64 9.98 -10.46
CA LEU A 48 11.98 10.80 -11.62
C LEU A 48 10.99 11.96 -11.81
N SER A 49 9.77 11.82 -11.28
CA SER A 49 8.74 12.87 -11.24
C SER A 49 8.79 13.71 -9.95
N GLY A 50 9.81 13.55 -9.12
CA GLY A 50 9.98 14.29 -7.86
C GLY A 50 9.11 13.76 -6.70
N ILE A 51 8.55 12.56 -6.81
CA ILE A 51 7.66 11.98 -5.80
C ILE A 51 8.47 11.02 -4.92
N GLN A 52 8.63 11.35 -3.64
CA GLN A 52 9.21 10.46 -2.63
C GLN A 52 8.25 9.32 -2.32
N THR A 53 8.70 8.08 -2.44
CA THR A 53 7.82 6.90 -2.40
C THR A 53 8.27 5.91 -1.33
N ALA A 54 7.39 5.66 -0.35
CA ALA A 54 7.48 4.54 0.58
C ALA A 54 6.42 3.48 0.23
N ILE A 55 6.75 2.21 0.41
CA ILE A 55 5.90 1.09 0.01
C ILE A 55 5.73 0.13 1.18
N VAL A 56 4.50 -0.22 1.51
CA VAL A 56 4.14 -1.35 2.37
C VAL A 56 3.54 -2.44 1.50
N VAL A 57 4.14 -3.61 1.48
CA VAL A 57 3.67 -4.75 0.69
C VAL A 57 3.09 -5.84 1.59
N GLY A 58 1.90 -6.37 1.22
CA GLY A 58 1.29 -7.49 1.92
C GLY A 58 1.99 -8.82 1.60
N GLY A 59 1.78 -9.83 2.47
CA GLY A 59 2.37 -11.18 2.32
C GLY A 59 1.44 -12.23 1.68
N GLY A 60 0.23 -11.84 1.27
CA GLY A 60 -0.85 -12.77 0.93
C GLY A 60 -0.65 -13.67 -0.29
N ASN A 61 0.34 -13.38 -1.16
CA ASN A 61 0.76 -14.25 -2.25
C ASN A 61 1.61 -15.44 -1.77
N LEU A 62 2.25 -15.33 -0.62
CA LEU A 62 3.11 -16.36 -0.02
C LEU A 62 2.39 -17.07 1.13
N VAL A 63 1.92 -16.30 2.13
CA VAL A 63 1.24 -16.82 3.32
C VAL A 63 0.02 -15.95 3.62
N ARG A 64 -1.13 -16.60 3.76
CA ARG A 64 -2.35 -15.98 4.30
C ARG A 64 -2.65 -16.63 5.65
N GLY A 65 -2.55 -15.87 6.73
CA GLY A 65 -2.79 -16.37 8.08
C GLY A 65 -4.15 -17.07 8.23
N ARG A 66 -5.19 -16.59 7.53
CA ARG A 66 -6.52 -17.22 7.49
C ARG A 66 -6.58 -18.59 6.80
N ASP A 67 -5.59 -18.93 5.97
CA ASP A 67 -5.50 -20.22 5.28
C ASP A 67 -4.77 -21.26 6.13
N LEU A 68 -4.18 -20.84 7.27
CA LEU A 68 -3.54 -21.74 8.22
C LEU A 68 -4.60 -22.30 9.20
N PRO A 69 -4.59 -23.63 9.46
CA PRO A 69 -5.57 -24.24 10.35
C PRO A 69 -5.47 -23.69 11.77
N GLY A 70 -6.50 -23.04 12.26
CA GLY A 70 -6.50 -22.37 13.57
C GLY A 70 -6.45 -23.34 14.76
N ASP A 71 -6.72 -24.61 14.56
CA ASP A 71 -6.57 -25.68 15.50
C ASP A 71 -5.13 -26.24 15.57
N VAL A 72 -4.29 -25.91 14.58
CA VAL A 72 -2.89 -26.37 14.49
C VAL A 72 -1.91 -25.22 14.69
N VAL A 73 -2.24 -24.03 14.15
CA VAL A 73 -1.37 -22.85 14.21
C VAL A 73 -2.10 -21.71 14.90
N GLU A 74 -1.60 -21.32 16.06
CA GLU A 74 -2.18 -20.19 16.78
C GLU A 74 -2.05 -18.87 16.02
N ARG A 75 -2.94 -17.92 16.31
CA ARG A 75 -3.06 -16.64 15.62
C ARG A 75 -1.74 -15.86 15.61
N THR A 76 -1.01 -15.81 16.70
CA THR A 76 0.26 -15.07 16.80
C THR A 76 1.34 -15.65 15.89
N ALA A 77 1.43 -16.99 15.80
CA ALA A 77 2.35 -17.67 14.89
C ALA A 77 1.96 -17.45 13.41
N ALA A 78 0.66 -17.52 13.10
CA ALA A 78 0.15 -17.24 11.76
C ALA A 78 0.44 -15.80 11.30
N ASP A 79 0.25 -14.83 12.19
CA ASP A 79 0.57 -13.41 11.93
C ASP A 79 2.08 -13.21 11.78
N ALA A 80 2.93 -13.91 12.58
CA ALA A 80 4.39 -13.88 12.43
C ALA A 80 4.82 -14.41 11.06
N ALA A 81 4.27 -15.54 10.61
CA ALA A 81 4.52 -16.07 9.27
C ALA A 81 4.10 -15.08 8.18
N GLY A 82 2.95 -14.41 8.35
CA GLY A 82 2.51 -13.34 7.45
C GLY A 82 3.47 -12.14 7.41
N MET A 83 4.01 -11.72 8.57
CA MET A 83 5.02 -10.65 8.62
C MET A 83 6.32 -11.04 7.91
N LEU A 84 6.80 -12.28 8.08
CA LEU A 84 7.96 -12.78 7.35
C LEU A 84 7.71 -12.84 5.83
N ALA A 85 6.51 -13.20 5.41
CA ALA A 85 6.12 -13.17 4.00
C ALA A 85 6.18 -11.75 3.41
N THR A 86 5.83 -10.72 4.19
CA THR A 86 5.99 -9.33 3.73
C THR A 86 7.46 -8.94 3.56
N ILE A 87 8.36 -9.44 4.41
CA ILE A 87 9.81 -9.20 4.28
C ILE A 87 10.34 -9.87 3.02
N SER A 88 9.97 -11.13 2.75
CA SER A 88 10.31 -11.79 1.48
C SER A 88 9.87 -10.98 0.26
N ASN A 89 8.63 -10.48 0.25
CA ASN A 89 8.14 -9.62 -0.82
C ASN A 89 8.92 -8.30 -0.93
N SER A 90 9.35 -7.74 0.21
CA SER A 90 10.15 -6.51 0.22
C SER A 90 11.53 -6.74 -0.42
N VAL A 91 12.16 -7.87 -0.18
CA VAL A 91 13.44 -8.24 -0.80
C VAL A 91 13.31 -8.35 -2.32
N VAL A 92 12.29 -9.08 -2.79
CA VAL A 92 12.04 -9.27 -4.23
C VAL A 92 11.73 -7.94 -4.91
N LEU A 93 10.83 -7.13 -4.31
CA LEU A 93 10.45 -5.84 -4.89
C LEU A 93 11.63 -4.86 -4.93
N ALA A 94 12.41 -4.76 -3.86
CA ALA A 94 13.58 -3.87 -3.83
C ALA A 94 14.65 -4.29 -4.85
N ALA A 95 14.88 -5.59 -5.05
CA ALA A 95 15.77 -6.08 -6.09
C ALA A 95 15.25 -5.71 -7.50
N ALA A 96 13.94 -5.90 -7.74
CA ALA A 96 13.33 -5.52 -9.01
C ALA A 96 13.39 -4.00 -9.27
N LEU A 97 13.19 -3.18 -8.26
CA LEU A 97 13.35 -1.72 -8.35
C LEU A 97 14.77 -1.31 -8.75
N ARG A 98 15.80 -1.93 -8.16
CA ARG A 98 17.20 -1.70 -8.56
C ARG A 98 17.45 -2.12 -10.01
N THR A 99 16.89 -3.24 -10.42
CA THR A 99 16.97 -3.69 -11.83
C THR A 99 16.26 -2.73 -12.78
N ALA A 100 15.18 -2.07 -12.32
CA ALA A 100 14.48 -1.03 -13.06
C ALA A 100 15.16 0.36 -12.99
N GLY A 101 16.33 0.48 -12.35
CA GLY A 101 17.15 1.70 -12.28
C GLY A 101 16.83 2.63 -11.09
N ALA A 102 15.94 2.25 -10.19
CA ALA A 102 15.66 3.04 -8.99
C ALA A 102 16.61 2.66 -7.85
N ARG A 103 17.07 3.65 -7.08
CA ARG A 103 17.71 3.41 -5.78
C ARG A 103 16.63 2.94 -4.80
N SER A 104 16.86 1.82 -4.13
CA SER A 104 15.87 1.28 -3.19
C SER A 104 16.51 0.76 -1.91
N ARG A 105 15.84 0.98 -0.79
CA ARG A 105 16.22 0.52 0.55
C ARG A 105 15.10 -0.27 1.20
N ILE A 106 15.44 -1.33 1.92
CA ILE A 106 14.50 -2.10 2.72
C ILE A 106 14.68 -1.70 4.19
N LEU A 107 13.56 -1.34 4.84
CA LEU A 107 13.51 -1.21 6.30
C LEU A 107 12.47 -2.19 6.83
N THR A 108 12.79 -2.85 7.95
CA THR A 108 11.90 -3.86 8.54
C THR A 108 11.55 -3.56 9.99
N ALA A 109 10.29 -3.84 10.35
CA ALA A 109 9.81 -3.73 11.73
C ALA A 109 10.28 -4.89 12.63
N ILE A 110 10.75 -5.99 12.02
CA ILE A 110 11.33 -7.15 12.71
C ILE A 110 12.84 -7.09 12.50
N PRO A 111 13.68 -7.12 13.55
CA PRO A 111 15.12 -7.10 13.42
C PRO A 111 15.63 -8.28 12.58
N MET A 112 16.20 -8.01 11.44
CA MET A 112 16.82 -8.99 10.53
C MET A 112 18.06 -8.35 9.87
N PRO A 113 19.14 -8.08 10.62
CA PRO A 113 20.25 -7.24 10.20
C PRO A 113 20.97 -7.73 8.94
N ASP A 114 20.97 -9.05 8.67
CA ASP A 114 21.57 -9.63 7.47
C ASP A 114 20.70 -9.45 6.21
N VAL A 115 19.45 -8.98 6.35
CA VAL A 115 18.48 -8.84 5.25
C VAL A 115 18.09 -7.39 5.01
N ALA A 116 17.84 -6.63 6.09
CA ALA A 116 17.33 -5.26 6.01
C ALA A 116 17.66 -4.48 7.28
N ASP A 117 17.79 -3.17 7.13
CA ASP A 117 17.95 -2.27 8.27
C ASP A 117 16.68 -2.22 9.14
N PRO A 118 16.80 -2.06 10.47
CA PRO A 118 15.65 -1.84 11.32
C PRO A 118 14.98 -0.50 10.98
N PHE A 119 13.64 -0.52 10.96
CA PHE A 119 12.85 0.67 10.72
C PHE A 119 12.98 1.66 11.88
N THR A 120 13.30 2.89 11.55
CA THR A 120 13.06 4.08 12.37
C THR A 120 12.54 5.19 11.48
N ALA A 121 11.69 6.08 12.03
CA ALA A 121 11.11 7.17 11.26
C ALA A 121 12.20 8.10 10.66
N ASP A 122 13.26 8.38 11.41
CA ASP A 122 14.34 9.25 10.96
C ASP A 122 15.13 8.61 9.80
N ARG A 123 15.49 7.32 9.92
CA ARG A 123 16.16 6.59 8.83
C ARG A 123 15.29 6.53 7.56
N ALA A 124 13.98 6.32 7.75
CA ALA A 124 13.04 6.30 6.64
C ALA A 124 12.92 7.66 5.94
N ARG A 125 12.80 8.75 6.71
CA ARG A 125 12.71 10.11 6.15
C ARG A 125 14.00 10.48 5.43
N SER A 126 15.17 10.23 6.02
CA SER A 126 16.47 10.51 5.39
C SER A 126 16.59 9.76 4.05
N ALA A 127 16.29 8.47 3.99
CA ALA A 127 16.37 7.71 2.75
C ALA A 127 15.42 8.25 1.66
N LEU A 128 14.21 8.70 2.02
CA LEU A 128 13.27 9.33 1.09
C LEU A 128 13.82 10.68 0.57
N GLU A 129 14.46 11.47 1.43
CA GLU A 129 15.10 12.74 1.08
C GLU A 129 16.29 12.53 0.16
N ASP A 130 17.02 11.44 0.33
CA ASP A 130 18.10 11.00 -0.55
C ASP A 130 17.61 10.44 -1.90
N GLY A 131 16.30 10.43 -2.14
CA GLY A 131 15.67 9.95 -3.39
C GLY A 131 15.63 8.44 -3.52
N GLU A 132 15.72 7.69 -2.41
CA GLU A 132 15.54 6.25 -2.42
C GLU A 132 14.04 5.88 -2.36
N VAL A 133 13.65 4.82 -3.07
CA VAL A 133 12.35 4.18 -2.88
C VAL A 133 12.44 3.27 -1.67
N LEU A 134 11.62 3.52 -0.66
CA LEU A 134 11.57 2.68 0.54
C LEU A 134 10.64 1.50 0.36
N VAL A 135 11.09 0.31 0.72
CA VAL A 135 10.24 -0.89 0.83
C VAL A 135 10.22 -1.34 2.29
N LEU A 136 9.03 -1.28 2.88
CA LEU A 136 8.82 -1.47 4.31
C LEU A 136 8.25 -2.86 4.58
N GLY A 137 9.06 -3.74 5.19
CA GLY A 137 8.72 -5.11 5.52
C GLY A 137 8.38 -5.31 7.00
N GLY A 138 7.80 -6.48 7.34
CA GLY A 138 7.49 -6.86 8.71
C GLY A 138 6.21 -6.23 9.29
N GLY A 139 5.42 -5.54 8.47
CA GLY A 139 4.18 -4.91 8.90
C GLY A 139 4.38 -3.88 10.04
N THR A 140 3.63 -4.02 11.12
CA THR A 140 3.82 -3.23 12.36
C THR A 140 4.89 -3.84 13.29
N GLY A 141 5.35 -5.05 13.01
CA GLY A 141 6.19 -5.85 13.92
C GLY A 141 5.41 -6.48 15.06
N ARG A 142 4.08 -6.44 15.03
CA ARG A 142 3.19 -6.98 16.09
C ARG A 142 2.07 -7.80 15.47
N PRO A 143 1.66 -8.91 16.08
CA PRO A 143 0.52 -9.69 15.68
C PRO A 143 -0.79 -8.87 15.82
N TYR A 144 -1.88 -9.37 15.26
CA TYR A 144 -3.23 -8.78 15.25
C TYR A 144 -3.42 -7.55 14.38
N PHE A 145 -2.39 -6.99 13.78
CA PHE A 145 -2.48 -5.85 12.86
C PHE A 145 -2.37 -6.29 11.41
N THR A 146 -3.12 -5.63 10.54
CA THR A 146 -3.07 -5.88 9.11
C THR A 146 -1.98 -5.04 8.42
N THR A 147 -1.72 -5.32 7.14
CA THR A 147 -0.86 -4.47 6.32
C THR A 147 -1.50 -3.12 5.99
N ASP A 148 -2.83 -2.98 6.07
CA ASP A 148 -3.50 -1.68 5.95
C ASP A 148 -3.17 -0.81 7.18
N THR A 149 -3.26 -1.38 8.40
CA THR A 149 -2.84 -0.68 9.63
C THR A 149 -1.36 -0.31 9.58
N ALA A 150 -0.50 -1.23 9.11
CA ALA A 150 0.93 -0.93 8.95
C ALA A 150 1.14 0.21 7.95
N ALA A 151 0.42 0.24 6.84
CA ALA A 151 0.53 1.30 5.85
C ALA A 151 0.10 2.67 6.40
N ALA A 152 -1.01 2.75 7.12
CA ALA A 152 -1.45 3.98 7.76
C ALA A 152 -0.43 4.50 8.80
N LEU A 153 0.06 3.60 9.68
CA LEU A 153 1.09 3.94 10.66
C LEU A 153 2.38 4.44 10.01
N ARG A 154 2.91 3.71 9.04
CA ARG A 154 4.15 4.08 8.33
C ARG A 154 3.98 5.37 7.54
N ALA A 155 2.81 5.62 6.94
CA ALA A 155 2.52 6.87 6.25
C ALA A 155 2.68 8.08 7.17
N LEU A 156 2.13 8.00 8.37
CA LEU A 156 2.25 9.05 9.39
C LEU A 156 3.69 9.22 9.86
N GLU A 157 4.38 8.12 10.17
CA GLU A 157 5.77 8.15 10.66
C GLU A 157 6.75 8.73 9.64
N VAL A 158 6.55 8.48 8.34
CA VAL A 158 7.40 9.05 7.29
C VAL A 158 6.95 10.43 6.84
N GLY A 159 5.80 10.93 7.30
CA GLY A 159 5.23 12.21 6.87
C GLY A 159 4.72 12.17 5.43
N ALA A 160 4.06 11.07 5.03
CA ALA A 160 3.41 10.99 3.73
C ALA A 160 2.16 11.89 3.68
N GLU A 161 1.95 12.56 2.57
CA GLU A 161 0.84 13.47 2.32
C GLU A 161 -0.38 12.74 1.70
N LEU A 162 -0.16 11.50 1.27
CA LEU A 162 -1.18 10.68 0.62
C LEU A 162 -0.89 9.19 0.83
N LEU A 163 -1.92 8.44 1.23
CA LEU A 163 -1.90 6.99 1.27
C LEU A 163 -2.56 6.44 0.00
N LEU A 164 -1.79 5.76 -0.83
CA LEU A 164 -2.21 5.10 -2.05
C LEU A 164 -2.53 3.63 -1.76
N LYS A 165 -3.79 3.24 -1.75
CA LYS A 165 -4.21 1.86 -1.55
C LYS A 165 -4.52 1.19 -2.89
N ALA A 166 -3.57 0.40 -3.37
CA ALA A 166 -3.76 -0.42 -4.56
C ALA A 166 -4.58 -1.68 -4.25
N THR A 167 -5.65 -1.91 -5.01
CA THR A 167 -6.58 -3.03 -4.86
C THR A 167 -6.87 -3.70 -6.21
N THR A 168 -7.67 -4.78 -6.18
CA THR A 168 -8.17 -5.46 -7.40
C THR A 168 -9.40 -4.77 -8.00
N VAL A 169 -10.02 -3.83 -7.27
CA VAL A 169 -11.14 -3.00 -7.74
C VAL A 169 -10.66 -1.57 -7.96
N ASP A 170 -11.29 -0.85 -8.88
CA ASP A 170 -10.84 0.46 -9.33
C ASP A 170 -11.32 1.63 -8.44
N GLY A 171 -11.83 1.35 -7.25
CA GLY A 171 -12.27 2.36 -6.29
C GLY A 171 -13.23 1.82 -5.24
N VAL A 172 -13.89 2.73 -4.51
CA VAL A 172 -14.91 2.41 -3.51
C VAL A 172 -16.29 2.50 -4.14
N TYR A 173 -17.14 1.51 -3.85
CA TYR A 173 -18.47 1.39 -4.41
C TYR A 173 -19.54 1.41 -3.32
N ASP A 174 -20.77 1.78 -3.68
CA ASP A 174 -21.96 1.75 -2.80
C ASP A 174 -22.31 0.34 -2.34
N ARG A 175 -21.90 -0.68 -3.11
CA ARG A 175 -22.05 -2.12 -2.85
C ARG A 175 -20.95 -2.89 -3.57
N ASP A 176 -20.73 -4.16 -3.21
CA ASP A 176 -19.69 -5.00 -3.85
C ASP A 176 -19.97 -5.16 -5.36
N PRO A 177 -19.14 -4.62 -6.26
CA PRO A 177 -19.36 -4.69 -7.71
C PRO A 177 -19.28 -6.11 -8.25
N ARG A 178 -18.72 -7.07 -7.50
CA ARG A 178 -18.62 -8.48 -7.88
C ARG A 178 -19.90 -9.27 -7.58
N LYS A 179 -20.79 -8.74 -6.73
CA LYS A 179 -22.02 -9.42 -6.29
C LYS A 179 -23.26 -9.05 -7.10
N GLY A 180 -23.16 -8.13 -8.06
CA GLY A 180 -24.30 -7.76 -8.87
C GLY A 180 -24.05 -6.55 -9.79
N LYS A 181 -24.96 -6.37 -10.76
CA LYS A 181 -24.93 -5.22 -11.67
C LYS A 181 -25.45 -3.96 -10.95
N GLY A 182 -24.95 -2.78 -11.37
CA GLY A 182 -25.45 -1.48 -10.92
C GLY A 182 -24.78 -0.91 -9.69
N ALA A 183 -23.64 -1.48 -9.23
CA ALA A 183 -22.78 -0.84 -8.25
C ALA A 183 -22.25 0.48 -8.80
N LYS A 184 -22.31 1.54 -8.00
CA LYS A 184 -21.84 2.87 -8.37
C LYS A 184 -20.56 3.18 -7.61
N ARG A 185 -19.49 3.49 -8.35
CA ARG A 185 -18.24 3.95 -7.78
C ARG A 185 -18.37 5.39 -7.34
N PHE A 186 -17.76 5.71 -6.21
CA PHE A 186 -17.57 7.08 -5.76
C PHE A 186 -16.26 7.64 -6.32
N ASP A 187 -16.27 8.89 -6.77
CA ASP A 187 -15.04 9.60 -7.15
C ASP A 187 -14.37 10.20 -5.90
N THR A 188 -15.16 10.75 -4.99
CA THR A 188 -14.73 11.32 -3.71
C THR A 188 -15.68 10.92 -2.59
N LEU A 189 -15.14 10.76 -1.39
CA LEU A 189 -15.86 10.52 -0.14
C LEU A 189 -15.19 11.30 0.98
N SER A 190 -15.97 11.80 1.94
CA SER A 190 -15.40 12.19 3.24
C SER A 190 -15.18 10.96 4.13
N PHE A 191 -14.34 11.10 5.17
CA PHE A 191 -14.18 10.03 6.17
C PHE A 191 -15.51 9.68 6.85
N ASP A 192 -16.34 10.69 7.14
CA ASP A 192 -17.63 10.50 7.79
C ASP A 192 -18.62 9.74 6.89
N GLU A 193 -18.67 10.06 5.58
CA GLU A 193 -19.50 9.31 4.63
C GLU A 193 -19.12 7.83 4.54
N VAL A 194 -17.81 7.51 4.62
CA VAL A 194 -17.34 6.11 4.65
C VAL A 194 -17.84 5.39 5.88
N LEU A 195 -17.81 6.05 7.06
CA LEU A 195 -18.28 5.49 8.33
C LEU A 195 -19.80 5.32 8.35
N GLU A 196 -20.56 6.36 8.00
CA GLU A 196 -22.01 6.34 7.97
C GLU A 196 -22.56 5.25 7.05
N ARG A 197 -21.95 5.12 5.88
CA ARG A 197 -22.33 4.11 4.86
C ARG A 197 -21.72 2.73 5.12
N ARG A 198 -20.85 2.58 6.14
CA ARG A 198 -20.13 1.34 6.47
C ARG A 198 -19.39 0.73 5.28
N LEU A 199 -18.73 1.58 4.49
CA LEU A 199 -18.01 1.14 3.30
C LEU A 199 -16.71 0.42 3.70
N GLY A 200 -16.46 -0.75 3.11
CA GLY A 200 -15.28 -1.57 3.39
C GLY A 200 -14.04 -1.09 2.63
N VAL A 201 -13.42 0.01 3.07
CA VAL A 201 -12.22 0.57 2.44
C VAL A 201 -10.96 -0.14 2.91
N MET A 202 -10.79 -0.27 4.22
CA MET A 202 -9.67 -0.92 4.92
C MET A 202 -10.13 -1.37 6.30
N ASP A 203 -9.26 -2.00 7.10
CA ASP A 203 -9.62 -2.29 8.48
C ASP A 203 -9.84 -1.00 9.28
N GLN A 204 -10.66 -1.12 10.34
CA GLN A 204 -11.11 0.04 11.11
C GLN A 204 -9.96 0.78 11.80
N THR A 205 -8.92 0.07 12.25
CA THR A 205 -7.75 0.68 12.89
C THR A 205 -6.99 1.57 11.91
N ALA A 206 -6.72 1.04 10.71
CA ALA A 206 -6.07 1.79 9.64
C ALA A 206 -6.88 3.02 9.24
N PHE A 207 -8.20 2.86 9.09
CA PHE A 207 -9.10 3.93 8.70
C PHE A 207 -9.15 5.04 9.75
N THR A 208 -9.25 4.69 11.04
CA THR A 208 -9.26 5.64 12.15
C THR A 208 -7.95 6.42 12.23
N LEU A 209 -6.80 5.74 12.05
CA LEU A 209 -5.49 6.41 12.00
C LEU A 209 -5.45 7.49 10.90
N CYS A 210 -5.92 7.17 9.71
CA CYS A 210 -5.94 8.13 8.60
C CYS A 210 -6.90 9.29 8.88
N ARG A 211 -8.12 9.02 9.36
CA ARG A 211 -9.12 10.05 9.68
C ARG A 211 -8.62 11.01 10.75
N ASP A 212 -8.16 10.49 11.88
CA ASP A 212 -7.78 11.29 13.04
C ASP A 212 -6.55 12.17 12.79
N ASN A 213 -5.74 11.81 11.78
CA ASN A 213 -4.57 12.56 11.34
C ASN A 213 -4.78 13.28 9.99
N ALA A 214 -6.01 13.34 9.49
CA ALA A 214 -6.36 13.97 8.21
C ALA A 214 -5.45 13.52 7.04
N LEU A 215 -5.02 12.23 7.02
CA LEU A 215 -4.24 11.65 5.95
C LEU A 215 -5.17 11.15 4.83
N PRO A 216 -5.18 11.80 3.67
CA PRO A 216 -6.06 11.39 2.57
C PRO A 216 -5.68 10.00 2.05
N ILE A 217 -6.69 9.28 1.54
CA ILE A 217 -6.52 7.95 0.97
C ILE A 217 -7.01 7.97 -0.48
N VAL A 218 -6.27 7.36 -1.40
CA VAL A 218 -6.75 7.02 -2.74
C VAL A 218 -6.82 5.52 -2.89
N VAL A 219 -8.02 5.00 -3.14
CA VAL A 219 -8.27 3.58 -3.43
C VAL A 219 -8.38 3.41 -4.94
N PHE A 220 -7.53 2.59 -5.52
CA PHE A 220 -7.46 2.45 -6.97
C PHE A 220 -6.98 1.06 -7.40
N SER A 221 -7.17 0.73 -8.68
CA SER A 221 -6.58 -0.47 -9.30
C SER A 221 -5.25 -0.13 -9.95
N LEU A 222 -4.24 -1.01 -9.79
CA LEU A 222 -2.98 -0.92 -10.53
C LEU A 222 -3.18 -1.05 -12.04
N ARG A 223 -4.29 -1.62 -12.50
CA ARG A 223 -4.59 -1.78 -13.93
C ARG A 223 -5.64 -0.76 -14.39
N PRO A 224 -5.48 -0.23 -15.61
CA PRO A 224 -4.34 -0.39 -16.52
C PRO A 224 -3.05 0.24 -15.98
N MET A 225 -1.91 -0.15 -16.57
CA MET A 225 -0.59 0.48 -16.27
C MET A 225 -0.69 2.00 -16.43
N GLY A 226 0.03 2.73 -15.57
CA GLY A 226 -0.01 4.18 -15.49
C GLY A 226 -0.97 4.72 -14.41
N ASN A 227 -1.87 3.89 -13.87
CA ASN A 227 -2.78 4.32 -12.81
C ASN A 227 -2.03 4.70 -11.53
N LEU A 228 -0.96 3.99 -11.18
CA LEU A 228 -0.13 4.35 -10.02
C LEU A 228 0.52 5.71 -10.19
N SER A 229 1.15 5.96 -11.33
CA SER A 229 1.78 7.25 -11.63
C SER A 229 0.77 8.40 -11.60
N ARG A 230 -0.42 8.19 -12.15
CA ARG A 230 -1.51 9.17 -12.12
C ARG A 230 -2.01 9.43 -10.69
N ALA A 231 -2.25 8.36 -9.91
CA ALA A 231 -2.68 8.48 -8.53
C ALA A 231 -1.64 9.19 -7.66
N ALA A 232 -0.36 8.85 -7.82
CA ALA A 232 0.75 9.47 -7.12
C ALA A 232 0.93 10.96 -7.49
N ALA A 233 0.61 11.33 -8.72
CA ALA A 233 0.61 12.73 -9.16
C ALA A 233 -0.67 13.51 -8.73
N GLY A 234 -1.55 12.91 -7.93
CA GLY A 234 -2.80 13.54 -7.48
C GLY A 234 -3.88 13.68 -8.56
N GLN A 235 -3.72 13.00 -9.70
CA GLN A 235 -4.72 13.01 -10.76
C GLN A 235 -5.94 12.13 -10.37
N PRO A 236 -7.13 12.41 -10.93
CA PRO A 236 -8.34 11.65 -10.60
C PRO A 236 -8.22 10.20 -11.10
N VAL A 237 -7.93 9.30 -10.17
CA VAL A 237 -7.89 7.84 -10.36
C VAL A 237 -8.55 7.18 -9.16
N GLY A 238 -9.47 6.27 -9.40
CA GLY A 238 -10.13 5.54 -8.32
C GLY A 238 -11.07 6.41 -7.49
N THR A 239 -11.05 6.23 -6.17
CA THR A 239 -11.82 6.99 -5.18
C THR A 239 -10.87 7.68 -4.21
N ARG A 240 -11.01 9.00 -4.05
CA ARG A 240 -10.31 9.79 -3.03
C ARG A 240 -11.17 9.89 -1.76
N ILE A 241 -10.55 9.71 -0.60
CA ILE A 241 -11.18 9.84 0.71
C ILE A 241 -10.38 10.85 1.53
N GLY A 242 -11.07 11.85 2.09
CA GLY A 242 -10.47 12.92 2.90
C GLY A 242 -10.94 14.30 2.54
#